data_cd7f0909ce1f217ef3dd083de016bcba
#
_entry.id   cd7f0909ce1f217ef3dd083de016bcba
#
_cell.length_a   1.000
_cell.length_b   1.000
_cell.length_c   1.000
_cell.angle_alpha   90.00
_cell.angle_beta   90.00
_cell.angle_gamma   90.00
#
_symmetry.space_group_name_H-M   'P 1'
#
loop_
_entity.id
_entity.type
_entity.pdbx_description
1 polymer ?
#
loop_
_entity_poly.entity_id
_entity_poly.type
_entity_poly.pdbx_seq_one_letter_code
_entity_poly.pdbx_strand_id
1 'polypeptide(L)'
;MSEAAAVKFRVFTLNCWGIRYLSKCCRERYEMIVQLLSQERHDVVLLQEVWSEKDYHFLRSKLTNTHPYSVYFRSGAIGSGLCVFARYIITDSFLYRYSLNGYPYKLHAEYCREKDYYLPHRLLQAWELGQFIRHTGKTADVVVLGGDLNMHPCDLGNRLLQCYTGMKDSFLETEQFEGCEGGCTLLSQNCFASVGDTQSFPSGIRIDYVLYKGSRGFSVKCEHLMTTNGTPPGRNMPYSDHEAVCATLSVQKDENVVSEQRHVEKTDPQLVDILNEARAELKIGIHGAEKVRYSSGRMAILGFILLLLEVVMAIIPLVTTTPENSFPKVSFYILGMVAFAVALLAGILYVFHTIEVKMLQGTEDQMSNAIQALQERLGH
;
A
#
# COMPACT_ATOMS: atom_id res chain seq x y z
N MET A 1 38.27 -8.60 23.50
CA MET A 1 37.65 -7.88 22.38
C MET A 1 36.50 -7.05 22.96
N SER A 2 36.53 -5.71 22.85
CA SER A 2 35.44 -4.88 23.38
C SER A 2 34.20 -5.15 22.53
N GLU A 3 33.13 -5.64 23.14
CA GLU A 3 31.82 -5.70 22.49
C GLU A 3 31.47 -4.28 21.97
N ALA A 4 31.27 -4.16 20.69
CA ALA A 4 30.80 -2.89 20.14
C ALA A 4 29.42 -2.59 20.74
N ALA A 5 29.30 -1.43 21.40
CA ALA A 5 28.06 -1.03 22.06
C ALA A 5 26.90 -1.06 21.05
N ALA A 6 25.81 -1.71 21.43
CA ALA A 6 24.58 -1.74 20.62
C ALA A 6 24.04 -0.32 20.44
N VAL A 7 23.66 0.03 19.21
CA VAL A 7 23.03 1.32 18.88
C VAL A 7 21.53 1.15 18.93
N LYS A 8 20.85 1.98 19.76
CA LYS A 8 19.38 2.01 19.80
C LYS A 8 18.85 2.94 18.72
N PHE A 9 17.88 2.45 17.95
CA PHE A 9 17.26 3.18 16.85
C PHE A 9 15.73 3.13 16.99
N ARG A 10 15.10 4.29 17.12
CA ARG A 10 13.66 4.42 17.39
C ARG A 10 12.92 4.82 16.12
N VAL A 11 11.98 3.98 15.71
CA VAL A 11 11.15 4.17 14.52
C VAL A 11 9.71 4.41 14.96
N PHE A 12 9.08 5.41 14.36
CA PHE A 12 7.66 5.73 14.50
C PHE A 12 6.98 5.63 13.15
N THR A 13 5.79 5.05 13.09
CA THR A 13 4.94 5.09 11.90
C THR A 13 3.50 5.37 12.27
N LEU A 14 2.81 6.15 11.42
CA LEU A 14 1.38 6.47 11.57
C LEU A 14 0.75 6.79 10.23
N ASN A 15 -0.35 6.11 9.90
CA ASN A 15 -1.30 6.59 8.91
C ASN A 15 -2.08 7.76 9.52
N CYS A 16 -1.93 8.96 8.94
CA CYS A 16 -2.47 10.21 9.50
C CYS A 16 -3.92 10.50 9.10
N TRP A 17 -4.51 9.68 8.22
CA TRP A 17 -5.86 9.89 7.70
C TRP A 17 -6.09 11.36 7.27
N GLY A 18 -5.25 11.85 6.39
CA GLY A 18 -5.22 13.28 6.00
C GLY A 18 -5.95 13.61 4.71
N ILE A 19 -6.90 12.77 4.24
CA ILE A 19 -7.64 12.99 3.00
C ILE A 19 -8.59 14.17 3.17
N ARG A 20 -8.36 15.25 2.41
CA ARG A 20 -9.23 16.43 2.44
C ARG A 20 -10.67 16.06 2.13
N TYR A 21 -11.60 16.68 2.85
CA TYR A 21 -13.06 16.54 2.76
C TYR A 21 -13.61 15.20 3.27
N LEU A 22 -12.80 14.16 3.44
CA LEU A 22 -13.23 12.88 3.99
C LEU A 22 -12.83 12.76 5.47
N SER A 23 -11.63 13.17 5.81
CA SER A 23 -11.12 13.11 7.18
C SER A 23 -11.59 14.30 8.04
N LYS A 24 -11.82 14.02 9.33
CA LYS A 24 -12.33 14.98 10.30
C LYS A 24 -11.19 15.55 11.15
N CYS A 25 -11.34 16.78 11.65
CA CYS A 25 -10.46 17.42 12.63
C CYS A 25 -8.96 17.37 12.26
N CYS A 26 -8.62 17.43 10.97
CA CYS A 26 -7.24 17.23 10.50
C CYS A 26 -6.24 18.15 11.20
N ARG A 27 -6.58 19.44 11.35
CA ARG A 27 -5.66 20.41 11.92
C ARG A 27 -5.35 20.12 13.39
N GLU A 28 -6.39 19.86 14.18
CA GLU A 28 -6.27 19.52 15.59
C GLU A 28 -5.47 18.24 15.79
N ARG A 29 -5.73 17.23 14.95
CA ARG A 29 -4.99 15.96 14.97
C ARG A 29 -3.52 16.15 14.62
N TYR A 30 -3.21 16.94 13.60
CA TYR A 30 -1.81 17.27 13.27
C TYR A 30 -1.10 18.04 14.37
N GLU A 31 -1.79 18.94 15.10
CA GLU A 31 -1.25 19.61 16.27
C GLU A 31 -0.93 18.61 17.40
N MET A 32 -1.82 17.63 17.63
CA MET A 32 -1.60 16.56 18.60
C MET A 32 -0.42 15.63 18.19
N ILE A 33 -0.34 15.26 16.91
CA ILE A 33 0.77 14.47 16.36
C ILE A 33 2.10 15.20 16.53
N VAL A 34 2.15 16.50 16.24
CA VAL A 34 3.35 17.34 16.47
C VAL A 34 3.76 17.32 17.94
N GLN A 35 2.81 17.44 18.88
CA GLN A 35 3.11 17.41 20.30
C GLN A 35 3.69 16.06 20.73
N LEU A 36 3.09 14.95 20.27
CA LEU A 36 3.59 13.60 20.50
C LEU A 36 5.04 13.45 20.01
N LEU A 37 5.27 13.76 18.73
CA LEU A 37 6.59 13.61 18.10
C LEU A 37 7.66 14.56 18.66
N SER A 38 7.26 15.72 19.23
CA SER A 38 8.18 16.64 19.86
C SER A 38 8.60 16.22 21.27
N GLN A 39 7.74 15.48 21.97
CA GLN A 39 8.00 14.97 23.31
C GLN A 39 8.82 13.68 23.28
N GLU A 40 8.52 12.81 22.32
CA GLU A 40 9.19 11.55 22.15
C GLU A 40 10.35 11.67 21.14
N ARG A 41 11.50 11.11 21.49
CA ARG A 41 12.71 11.17 20.64
C ARG A 41 12.77 9.99 19.69
N HIS A 42 12.03 10.05 18.59
CA HIS A 42 12.17 9.09 17.50
C HIS A 42 13.33 9.49 16.58
N ASP A 43 14.04 8.49 16.04
CA ASP A 43 15.12 8.75 15.08
C ASP A 43 14.60 8.92 13.66
N VAL A 44 13.56 8.15 13.33
CA VAL A 44 12.84 8.24 12.04
C VAL A 44 11.34 8.16 12.29
N VAL A 45 10.60 9.02 11.60
CA VAL A 45 9.13 9.11 11.60
C VAL A 45 8.64 8.91 10.18
N LEU A 46 7.81 7.90 9.97
CA LEU A 46 7.21 7.51 8.70
C LEU A 46 5.72 7.82 8.74
N LEU A 47 5.24 8.80 7.97
CA LEU A 47 3.84 9.18 7.97
C LEU A 47 3.21 8.85 6.62
N GLN A 48 2.03 8.24 6.67
CA GLN A 48 1.19 7.94 5.54
C GLN A 48 -0.05 8.83 5.55
N GLU A 49 -0.69 8.96 4.42
CA GLU A 49 -1.89 9.78 4.20
C GLU A 49 -1.75 11.26 4.54
N VAL A 50 -0.56 11.82 4.42
CA VAL A 50 -0.33 13.27 4.45
C VAL A 50 -0.49 13.82 3.04
N TRP A 51 -1.74 13.89 2.55
CA TRP A 51 -2.04 14.22 1.15
C TRP A 51 -1.79 15.68 0.79
N SER A 52 -1.88 16.59 1.76
CA SER A 52 -1.72 18.04 1.52
C SER A 52 -0.29 18.49 1.76
N GLU A 53 0.33 19.14 0.78
CA GLU A 53 1.63 19.80 0.97
C GLU A 53 1.59 20.87 2.09
N LYS A 54 0.44 21.51 2.31
CA LYS A 54 0.27 22.47 3.41
C LYS A 54 0.41 21.82 4.77
N ASP A 55 -0.15 20.59 4.91
CA ASP A 55 -0.06 19.83 6.15
C ASP A 55 1.37 19.33 6.37
N TYR A 56 2.06 18.86 5.32
CA TYR A 56 3.48 18.55 5.39
C TYR A 56 4.32 19.76 5.81
N HIS A 57 4.10 20.95 5.22
CA HIS A 57 4.83 22.17 5.59
C HIS A 57 4.53 22.59 7.03
N PHE A 58 3.30 22.42 7.50
CA PHE A 58 2.96 22.64 8.90
C PHE A 58 3.75 21.71 9.82
N LEU A 59 3.71 20.39 9.57
CA LEU A 59 4.47 19.40 10.33
C LEU A 59 5.97 19.71 10.32
N ARG A 60 6.55 19.98 9.14
CA ARG A 60 7.96 20.34 8.99
C ARG A 60 8.34 21.57 9.82
N SER A 61 7.54 22.62 9.77
CA SER A 61 7.82 23.86 10.51
C SER A 61 7.86 23.65 12.01
N LYS A 62 7.02 22.73 12.53
CA LYS A 62 6.91 22.45 13.96
C LYS A 62 7.94 21.43 14.45
N LEU A 63 8.34 20.49 13.60
CA LEU A 63 9.26 19.40 13.94
C LEU A 63 10.73 19.74 13.63
N THR A 64 11.04 20.90 13.07
CA THR A 64 12.42 21.29 12.67
C THR A 64 13.45 21.14 13.79
N ASN A 65 13.08 21.42 15.05
CA ASN A 65 14.00 21.35 16.19
C ASN A 65 14.29 19.89 16.63
N THR A 66 13.39 18.98 16.40
CA THR A 66 13.53 17.55 16.79
C THR A 66 13.92 16.68 15.62
N HIS A 67 13.40 16.98 14.42
CA HIS A 67 13.62 16.24 13.18
C HIS A 67 13.98 17.23 12.06
N PRO A 68 15.23 17.68 11.98
CA PRO A 68 15.66 18.73 11.05
C PRO A 68 15.62 18.28 9.58
N TYR A 69 15.65 16.98 9.33
CA TYR A 69 15.64 16.43 7.97
C TYR A 69 14.27 15.85 7.65
N SER A 70 13.74 16.16 6.46
CA SER A 70 12.45 15.63 6.05
C SER A 70 12.33 15.55 4.53
N VAL A 71 11.56 14.57 4.05
CA VAL A 71 11.22 14.37 2.65
C VAL A 71 9.71 14.22 2.52
N TYR A 72 9.13 14.89 1.53
CA TYR A 72 7.76 14.69 1.07
C TYR A 72 7.78 14.10 -0.33
N PHE A 73 7.12 12.97 -0.52
CA PHE A 73 7.12 12.28 -1.79
C PHE A 73 5.99 12.78 -2.70
N ARG A 74 6.34 13.53 -3.72
CA ARG A 74 5.37 14.06 -4.70
C ARG A 74 5.05 13.01 -5.76
N SER A 75 3.77 12.78 -6.04
CA SER A 75 3.32 11.80 -7.04
C SER A 75 1.96 12.19 -7.61
N GLY A 76 1.78 11.96 -8.92
CA GLY A 76 0.49 12.12 -9.59
C GLY A 76 -0.19 13.47 -9.35
N ALA A 77 -1.52 13.50 -9.51
CA ALA A 77 -2.32 14.72 -9.32
C ALA A 77 -2.67 15.01 -7.85
N ILE A 78 -2.80 13.95 -7.04
CA ILE A 78 -3.25 14.05 -5.63
C ILE A 78 -2.07 14.00 -4.67
N GLY A 79 -0.93 13.43 -5.06
CA GLY A 79 0.23 13.17 -4.22
C GLY A 79 0.39 11.69 -3.91
N SER A 80 1.45 11.34 -3.17
CA SER A 80 1.66 9.98 -2.65
C SER A 80 1.09 9.80 -1.24
N GLY A 81 0.82 10.89 -0.54
CA GLY A 81 0.45 10.88 0.87
C GLY A 81 1.61 10.51 1.81
N LEU A 82 2.84 10.35 1.32
CA LEU A 82 3.97 9.87 2.10
C LEU A 82 4.93 10.99 2.47
N CYS A 83 5.38 11.01 3.72
CA CYS A 83 6.50 11.84 4.15
C CYS A 83 7.30 11.18 5.26
N VAL A 84 8.57 11.56 5.33
CA VAL A 84 9.54 11.07 6.32
C VAL A 84 10.14 12.26 7.05
N PHE A 85 10.28 12.14 8.36
CA PHE A 85 11.04 13.07 9.20
C PHE A 85 12.14 12.28 9.92
N ALA A 86 13.33 12.83 10.02
CA ALA A 86 14.47 12.18 10.63
C ALA A 86 15.33 13.13 11.47
N ARG A 87 15.96 12.59 12.50
CA ARG A 87 16.98 13.29 13.31
C ARG A 87 18.32 13.34 12.59
N TYR A 88 18.58 12.38 11.73
CA TYR A 88 19.82 12.26 10.96
C TYR A 88 19.60 12.63 9.52
N ILE A 89 20.68 12.99 8.85
CA ILE A 89 20.64 13.39 7.46
C ILE A 89 20.07 12.28 6.58
N ILE A 90 19.12 12.64 5.70
CA ILE A 90 18.59 11.75 4.67
C ILE A 90 19.50 11.94 3.45
N THR A 91 20.34 10.95 3.18
CA THR A 91 21.34 11.03 2.12
C THR A 91 20.75 10.85 0.73
N ASP A 92 19.69 10.03 0.63
CA ASP A 92 18.98 9.78 -0.63
C ASP A 92 17.51 9.47 -0.37
N SER A 93 16.65 9.70 -1.37
CA SER A 93 15.24 9.39 -1.31
C SER A 93 14.71 8.99 -2.68
N PHE A 94 13.92 7.93 -2.72
CA PHE A 94 13.34 7.41 -3.94
C PHE A 94 11.88 7.03 -3.73
N LEU A 95 11.01 7.40 -4.67
CA LEU A 95 9.61 7.01 -4.70
C LEU A 95 9.43 5.83 -5.64
N TYR A 96 9.20 4.63 -5.09
CA TYR A 96 8.78 3.49 -5.89
C TYR A 96 7.30 3.59 -6.22
N ARG A 97 6.93 3.32 -7.47
CA ARG A 97 5.54 3.30 -7.93
C ARG A 97 5.20 1.87 -8.33
N TYR A 98 4.21 1.32 -7.68
CA TYR A 98 3.68 0.02 -8.07
C TYR A 98 3.09 0.05 -9.47
N SER A 99 3.22 -1.06 -10.18
CA SER A 99 2.66 -1.20 -11.54
C SER A 99 1.13 -1.24 -11.55
N LEU A 100 0.49 -1.66 -10.44
CA LEU A 100 -0.95 -1.58 -10.22
C LEU A 100 -1.25 -0.93 -8.85
N ASN A 101 -2.19 0.03 -8.84
CA ASN A 101 -2.59 0.81 -7.66
C ASN A 101 -4.10 0.71 -7.37
N GLY A 102 -4.69 -0.47 -7.54
CA GLY A 102 -6.13 -0.71 -7.35
C GLY A 102 -6.96 -0.28 -8.57
N TYR A 103 -8.29 -0.32 -8.41
CA TYR A 103 -9.23 0.00 -9.48
C TYR A 103 -9.54 1.50 -9.52
N PRO A 104 -9.46 2.18 -10.68
CA PRO A 104 -9.61 3.63 -10.78
C PRO A 104 -11.04 4.13 -10.46
N TYR A 105 -12.02 3.23 -10.42
CA TYR A 105 -13.42 3.53 -10.15
C TYR A 105 -13.87 3.18 -8.72
N LYS A 106 -12.98 2.63 -7.89
CA LYS A 106 -13.24 2.33 -6.48
C LYS A 106 -12.38 3.25 -5.61
N LEU A 107 -13.03 4.14 -4.88
CA LEU A 107 -12.37 5.06 -3.95
C LEU A 107 -12.01 4.42 -2.60
N HIS A 108 -12.63 3.27 -2.27
CA HIS A 108 -12.37 2.51 -1.06
C HIS A 108 -11.94 1.07 -1.40
N ALA A 109 -10.84 0.64 -0.82
CA ALA A 109 -10.50 -0.77 -0.71
C ALA A 109 -11.24 -1.33 0.51
N GLU A 110 -12.49 -1.75 0.32
CA GLU A 110 -13.17 -2.52 1.37
C GLU A 110 -12.42 -3.84 1.58
N TYR A 111 -11.90 -4.03 2.78
CA TYR A 111 -11.33 -5.30 3.22
C TYR A 111 -12.48 -6.26 3.54
N CYS A 112 -12.95 -7.00 2.55
CA CYS A 112 -13.91 -8.09 2.76
C CYS A 112 -13.22 -9.42 2.55
N ARG A 113 -13.00 -10.18 3.63
CA ARG A 113 -12.32 -11.48 3.62
C ARG A 113 -12.95 -12.50 2.66
N GLU A 114 -14.27 -12.45 2.49
CA GLU A 114 -15.01 -13.41 1.66
C GLU A 114 -14.97 -13.09 0.16
N LYS A 115 -14.69 -11.84 -0.23
CA LYS A 115 -14.63 -11.38 -1.62
C LYS A 115 -13.56 -10.32 -1.80
N ASP A 116 -12.31 -10.70 -1.57
CA ASP A 116 -11.20 -9.79 -1.72
C ASP A 116 -10.79 -9.59 -3.19
N TYR A 117 -11.51 -8.71 -3.85
CA TYR A 117 -11.23 -8.33 -5.24
C TYR A 117 -9.85 -7.69 -5.45
N TYR A 118 -9.21 -7.20 -4.37
CA TYR A 118 -7.90 -6.56 -4.44
C TYR A 118 -6.74 -7.50 -4.13
N LEU A 119 -7.02 -8.74 -3.73
CA LEU A 119 -5.97 -9.70 -3.39
C LEU A 119 -4.90 -9.83 -4.48
N PRO A 120 -5.23 -9.97 -5.79
CA PRO A 120 -4.21 -10.03 -6.83
C PRO A 120 -3.35 -8.77 -6.92
N HIS A 121 -3.94 -7.59 -6.71
CA HIS A 121 -3.22 -6.32 -6.71
C HIS A 121 -2.29 -6.21 -5.50
N ARG A 122 -2.76 -6.59 -4.30
CA ARG A 122 -1.91 -6.61 -3.09
C ARG A 122 -0.79 -7.62 -3.19
N LEU A 123 -1.01 -8.78 -3.80
CA LEU A 123 0.04 -9.78 -4.05
C LEU A 123 1.11 -9.26 -5.00
N LEU A 124 0.68 -8.60 -6.10
CA LEU A 124 1.60 -7.93 -7.01
C LEU A 124 2.43 -6.87 -6.28
N GLN A 125 1.78 -6.00 -5.48
CA GLN A 125 2.47 -4.95 -4.72
C GLN A 125 3.42 -5.54 -3.66
N ALA A 126 3.02 -6.60 -2.95
CA ALA A 126 3.87 -7.30 -1.99
C ALA A 126 5.10 -7.93 -2.68
N TRP A 127 4.92 -8.50 -3.88
CA TRP A 127 6.01 -9.04 -4.67
C TRP A 127 6.99 -7.96 -5.13
N GLU A 128 6.48 -6.88 -5.72
CA GLU A 128 7.31 -5.75 -6.18
C GLU A 128 8.06 -5.10 -5.02
N LEU A 129 7.40 -4.88 -3.88
CA LEU A 129 8.04 -4.36 -2.67
C LEU A 129 9.12 -5.32 -2.16
N GLY A 130 8.83 -6.62 -2.15
CA GLY A 130 9.80 -7.65 -1.78
C GLY A 130 11.04 -7.64 -2.69
N GLN A 131 10.86 -7.53 -4.01
CA GLN A 131 11.95 -7.39 -4.96
C GLN A 131 12.76 -6.11 -4.71
N PHE A 132 12.06 -4.97 -4.54
CA PHE A 132 12.70 -3.70 -4.23
C PHE A 132 13.57 -3.81 -2.97
N ILE A 133 13.04 -4.34 -1.87
CA ILE A 133 13.77 -4.53 -0.61
C ILE A 133 14.99 -5.46 -0.82
N ARG A 134 14.83 -6.57 -1.53
CA ARG A 134 15.95 -7.50 -1.78
C ARG A 134 17.06 -6.89 -2.61
N HIS A 135 16.71 -6.05 -3.60
CA HIS A 135 17.72 -5.45 -4.46
C HIS A 135 18.41 -4.25 -3.80
N THR A 136 17.68 -3.37 -3.14
CA THR A 136 18.22 -2.17 -2.48
C THR A 136 18.87 -2.47 -1.12
N GLY A 137 18.32 -3.42 -0.38
CA GLY A 137 18.80 -3.78 0.96
C GLY A 137 20.14 -4.49 1.00
N LYS A 138 20.67 -4.99 -0.13
CA LYS A 138 21.97 -5.68 -0.19
C LYS A 138 23.15 -4.81 0.23
N THR A 139 23.04 -3.50 0.10
CA THR A 139 24.10 -2.54 0.42
C THR A 139 23.87 -1.83 1.76
N ALA A 140 22.70 -2.01 2.37
CA ALA A 140 22.36 -1.42 3.65
C ALA A 140 22.85 -2.30 4.83
N ASP A 141 23.21 -1.69 5.95
CA ASP A 141 23.55 -2.40 7.17
C ASP A 141 22.28 -2.86 7.92
N VAL A 142 21.24 -2.02 7.88
CA VAL A 142 19.91 -2.29 8.42
C VAL A 142 18.85 -1.85 7.44
N VAL A 143 17.82 -2.66 7.27
CA VAL A 143 16.62 -2.33 6.48
C VAL A 143 15.45 -2.27 7.42
N VAL A 144 14.67 -1.19 7.35
CA VAL A 144 13.42 -1.00 8.08
C VAL A 144 12.31 -0.66 7.09
N LEU A 145 11.22 -1.37 7.18
CA LEU A 145 9.97 -1.06 6.48
C LEU A 145 8.92 -0.69 7.54
N GLY A 146 8.37 0.50 7.47
CA GLY A 146 7.31 0.95 8.38
C GLY A 146 6.17 1.60 7.62
N GLY A 147 4.95 1.30 8.03
CA GLY A 147 3.74 1.89 7.47
C GLY A 147 2.52 1.00 7.49
N ASP A 148 1.43 1.55 6.99
CA ASP A 148 0.19 0.83 6.71
C ASP A 148 0.37 0.00 5.43
N LEU A 149 0.37 -1.32 5.58
CA LEU A 149 0.47 -2.26 4.47
C LEU A 149 -0.90 -2.71 3.94
N ASN A 150 -2.00 -2.31 4.60
CA ASN A 150 -3.36 -2.77 4.28
C ASN A 150 -3.47 -4.31 4.16
N MET A 151 -2.67 -5.03 4.93
CA MET A 151 -2.62 -6.49 4.97
C MET A 151 -2.66 -6.97 6.42
N HIS A 152 -3.50 -7.95 6.70
CA HIS A 152 -3.53 -8.63 8.00
C HIS A 152 -2.28 -9.53 8.16
N PRO A 153 -1.83 -9.85 9.41
CA PRO A 153 -0.66 -10.72 9.62
C PRO A 153 -0.71 -12.05 8.88
N CYS A 154 -1.89 -12.66 8.80
CA CYS A 154 -2.10 -13.95 8.14
C CYS A 154 -2.29 -13.86 6.62
N ASP A 155 -2.40 -12.64 6.06
CA ASP A 155 -2.64 -12.48 4.63
C ASP A 155 -1.45 -12.97 3.82
N LEU A 156 -1.77 -13.56 2.68
CA LEU A 156 -0.79 -14.17 1.79
C LEU A 156 0.27 -13.16 1.32
N GLY A 157 -0.13 -11.89 1.08
CA GLY A 157 0.80 -10.82 0.70
C GLY A 157 1.82 -10.50 1.79
N ASN A 158 1.38 -10.48 3.06
CA ASN A 158 2.27 -10.22 4.20
C ASN A 158 3.22 -11.41 4.44
N ARG A 159 2.70 -12.63 4.39
CA ARG A 159 3.50 -13.87 4.47
C ARG A 159 4.55 -13.93 3.35
N LEU A 160 4.13 -13.60 2.12
CA LEU A 160 5.02 -13.54 0.95
C LEU A 160 6.13 -12.51 1.17
N LEU A 161 5.77 -11.29 1.56
CA LEU A 161 6.72 -10.21 1.78
C LEU A 161 7.78 -10.60 2.83
N GLN A 162 7.35 -11.07 4.00
CA GLN A 162 8.27 -11.43 5.09
C GLN A 162 9.16 -12.62 4.71
N CYS A 163 8.58 -13.69 4.19
CA CYS A 163 9.33 -14.90 3.81
C CYS A 163 10.32 -14.61 2.66
N TYR A 164 9.89 -13.85 1.63
CA TYR A 164 10.73 -13.53 0.48
C TYR A 164 11.89 -12.59 0.82
N THR A 165 11.70 -11.65 1.74
CA THR A 165 12.71 -10.66 2.14
C THR A 165 13.53 -11.10 3.34
N GLY A 166 13.03 -12.02 4.16
CA GLY A 166 13.59 -12.39 5.45
C GLY A 166 13.50 -11.26 6.48
N MET A 167 12.53 -10.33 6.32
CA MET A 167 12.25 -9.30 7.33
C MET A 167 11.47 -9.90 8.51
N LYS A 168 11.78 -9.42 9.71
CA LYS A 168 11.14 -9.80 10.95
C LYS A 168 10.10 -8.77 11.34
N ASP A 169 8.97 -9.24 11.88
CA ASP A 169 7.90 -8.38 12.40
C ASP A 169 8.23 -7.96 13.84
N SER A 170 8.33 -6.65 14.08
CA SER A 170 8.65 -6.11 15.40
C SER A 170 7.66 -6.56 16.46
N PHE A 171 6.39 -6.76 16.13
CA PHE A 171 5.38 -7.23 17.09
C PHE A 171 5.61 -8.68 17.53
N LEU A 172 6.05 -9.54 16.60
CA LEU A 172 6.30 -10.95 16.90
C LEU A 172 7.65 -11.19 17.60
N GLU A 173 8.60 -10.26 17.40
CA GLU A 173 9.98 -10.41 17.86
C GLU A 173 10.30 -9.55 19.09
N THR A 174 9.39 -8.68 19.54
CA THR A 174 9.66 -7.75 20.65
C THR A 174 9.79 -8.47 21.97
N GLU A 175 10.74 -8.02 22.78
CA GLU A 175 10.89 -8.48 24.17
C GLU A 175 9.83 -7.86 25.10
N GLN A 176 9.38 -6.64 24.77
CA GLN A 176 8.38 -5.90 25.55
C GLN A 176 7.39 -5.22 24.63
N PHE A 177 6.11 -5.39 24.91
CA PHE A 177 5.01 -4.76 24.18
C PHE A 177 4.11 -3.96 25.11
N GLU A 178 3.74 -2.74 24.66
CA GLU A 178 2.76 -1.88 25.32
C GLU A 178 1.78 -1.34 24.28
N GLY A 179 0.48 -1.30 24.60
CA GLY A 179 -0.54 -0.70 23.72
C GLY A 179 -1.76 -1.57 23.50
N CYS A 180 -2.28 -1.54 22.29
CA CYS A 180 -3.51 -2.23 21.91
C CYS A 180 -3.34 -3.75 21.90
N GLU A 181 -4.35 -4.47 22.38
CA GLU A 181 -4.39 -5.92 22.35
C GLU A 181 -4.11 -6.46 20.95
N GLY A 182 -3.25 -7.50 20.86
CA GLY A 182 -2.85 -8.08 19.59
C GLY A 182 -2.05 -7.15 18.66
N GLY A 183 -1.60 -5.99 19.14
CA GLY A 183 -0.91 -4.98 18.34
C GLY A 183 -1.81 -4.32 17.30
N CYS A 184 -3.14 -4.35 17.51
CA CYS A 184 -4.11 -3.79 16.58
C CYS A 184 -3.87 -2.29 16.36
N THR A 185 -3.97 -1.86 15.11
CA THR A 185 -3.74 -0.48 14.70
C THR A 185 -4.99 0.19 14.14
N LEU A 186 -6.01 -0.57 13.75
CA LEU A 186 -7.34 -0.08 13.40
C LEU A 186 -8.33 -0.66 14.41
N LEU A 187 -8.85 0.20 15.32
CA LEU A 187 -9.69 -0.22 16.44
C LEU A 187 -11.15 0.01 16.13
N SER A 188 -12.03 -0.95 16.47
CA SER A 188 -13.47 -0.83 16.28
C SER A 188 -14.13 0.29 17.13
N GLN A 189 -13.51 0.62 18.26
CA GLN A 189 -13.95 1.70 19.15
C GLN A 189 -13.40 3.08 18.79
N ASN A 190 -12.52 3.20 17.79
CA ASN A 190 -12.00 4.49 17.36
C ASN A 190 -13.12 5.26 16.64
N CYS A 191 -13.42 6.49 17.12
CA CYS A 191 -14.52 7.30 16.60
C CYS A 191 -14.36 7.75 15.14
N PHE A 192 -13.18 7.57 14.57
CA PHE A 192 -12.88 7.87 13.18
C PHE A 192 -12.83 6.62 12.29
N ALA A 193 -12.72 5.42 12.88
CA ALA A 193 -12.69 4.18 12.12
C ALA A 193 -14.04 3.93 11.43
N SER A 194 -13.96 3.35 10.22
CA SER A 194 -15.17 2.94 9.49
C SER A 194 -15.78 1.70 10.15
N VAL A 195 -17.10 1.73 10.37
CA VAL A 195 -17.82 0.58 10.91
C VAL A 195 -17.72 -0.64 9.98
N GLY A 196 -17.66 -0.41 8.64
CA GLY A 196 -17.52 -1.49 7.65
C GLY A 196 -16.19 -2.24 7.79
N ASP A 197 -15.10 -1.52 8.05
CA ASP A 197 -13.75 -2.10 8.11
C ASP A 197 -13.55 -2.93 9.38
N THR A 198 -14.21 -2.56 10.48
CA THR A 198 -14.02 -3.19 11.80
C THR A 198 -15.11 -4.19 12.18
N GLN A 199 -16.22 -4.27 11.44
CA GLN A 199 -17.38 -5.09 11.78
C GLN A 199 -17.03 -6.59 11.96
N SER A 200 -16.12 -7.11 11.14
CA SER A 200 -15.66 -8.50 11.22
C SER A 200 -14.57 -8.74 12.27
N PHE A 201 -14.08 -7.68 12.93
CA PHE A 201 -12.97 -7.72 13.85
C PHE A 201 -13.25 -6.89 15.11
N PRO A 202 -13.99 -7.44 16.09
CA PRO A 202 -14.41 -6.69 17.28
C PRO A 202 -13.25 -6.09 18.10
N SER A 203 -12.10 -6.77 18.13
CA SER A 203 -10.88 -6.30 18.84
C SER A 203 -10.02 -5.36 18.00
N GLY A 204 -10.38 -5.14 16.72
CA GLY A 204 -9.59 -4.36 15.77
C GLY A 204 -8.70 -5.21 14.86
N ILE A 205 -7.94 -4.54 14.00
CA ILE A 205 -7.09 -5.15 12.98
C ILE A 205 -5.67 -4.59 13.10
N ARG A 206 -4.65 -5.43 12.88
CA ARG A 206 -3.25 -5.01 12.75
C ARG A 206 -2.88 -4.94 11.28
N ILE A 207 -2.72 -3.75 10.74
CA ILE A 207 -2.37 -3.47 9.34
C ILE A 207 -1.18 -2.52 9.18
N ASP A 208 -0.78 -1.86 10.26
CA ASP A 208 0.43 -1.06 10.31
C ASP A 208 1.56 -1.85 10.95
N TYR A 209 2.74 -1.75 10.37
CA TYR A 209 3.89 -2.57 10.74
C TYR A 209 5.16 -1.75 10.86
N VAL A 210 6.07 -2.25 11.67
CA VAL A 210 7.51 -2.00 11.58
C VAL A 210 8.18 -3.35 11.38
N LEU A 211 8.62 -3.61 10.14
CA LEU A 211 9.41 -4.79 9.80
C LEU A 211 10.88 -4.39 9.67
N TYR A 212 11.79 -5.27 10.10
CA TYR A 212 13.23 -4.97 10.08
C TYR A 212 14.08 -6.16 9.69
N LYS A 213 15.29 -5.88 9.21
CA LYS A 213 16.31 -6.88 8.90
C LYS A 213 17.69 -6.28 9.08
N GLY A 214 18.58 -7.01 9.76
CA GLY A 214 20.00 -6.74 9.74
C GLY A 214 20.66 -7.33 8.49
N SER A 215 21.71 -6.71 8.02
CA SER A 215 22.47 -7.09 6.82
C SER A 215 23.96 -6.82 7.04
N ARG A 216 24.84 -7.38 6.22
CA ARG A 216 26.27 -7.07 6.20
C ARG A 216 26.99 -7.20 7.56
N GLY A 217 26.64 -8.21 8.35
CA GLY A 217 27.25 -8.42 9.68
C GLY A 217 26.66 -7.57 10.78
N PHE A 218 25.44 -7.10 10.61
CA PHE A 218 24.65 -6.48 11.66
C PHE A 218 23.48 -7.36 12.06
N SER A 219 23.33 -7.57 13.37
CA SER A 219 22.13 -8.15 13.97
C SER A 219 21.23 -7.02 14.46
N VAL A 220 19.92 -7.24 14.34
CA VAL A 220 18.90 -6.30 14.80
C VAL A 220 17.89 -7.06 15.62
N LYS A 221 17.51 -6.49 16.77
CA LYS A 221 16.47 -7.02 17.68
C LYS A 221 15.48 -5.90 17.99
N CYS A 222 14.22 -6.25 18.16
CA CYS A 222 13.22 -5.33 18.69
C CYS A 222 13.20 -5.48 20.22
N GLU A 223 13.71 -4.48 20.94
CA GLU A 223 13.69 -4.48 22.40
C GLU A 223 12.33 -4.09 22.96
N HIS A 224 11.68 -3.10 22.32
CA HIS A 224 10.41 -2.58 22.78
C HIS A 224 9.55 -2.17 21.60
N LEU A 225 8.29 -2.56 21.63
CA LEU A 225 7.27 -2.12 20.69
C LEU A 225 6.11 -1.49 21.47
N MET A 226 5.61 -0.36 20.97
CA MET A 226 4.46 0.31 21.53
C MET A 226 3.49 0.71 20.42
N THR A 227 2.19 0.60 20.70
CA THR A 227 1.16 1.29 19.91
C THR A 227 0.52 2.39 20.73
N THR A 228 0.05 3.47 20.09
CA THR A 228 -0.92 4.34 20.73
C THR A 228 -2.20 3.56 21.03
N ASN A 229 -3.07 4.07 21.89
CA ASN A 229 -4.27 3.36 22.31
C ASN A 229 -5.45 4.34 22.42
N GLY A 230 -6.13 4.53 21.30
CA GLY A 230 -7.32 5.36 21.20
C GLY A 230 -7.05 6.85 21.54
N THR A 231 -7.92 7.41 22.35
CA THR A 231 -7.84 8.85 22.70
C THR A 231 -6.82 9.08 23.82
N PRO A 232 -5.80 9.94 23.57
CA PRO A 232 -4.77 10.23 24.57
C PRO A 232 -5.36 10.90 25.83
N PRO A 233 -4.73 10.73 27.01
CA PRO A 233 -5.16 11.38 28.23
C PRO A 233 -5.26 12.91 28.09
N GLY A 234 -6.38 13.48 28.54
CA GLY A 234 -6.65 14.93 28.45
C GLY A 234 -7.02 15.42 27.04
N ARG A 235 -7.27 14.52 26.10
CA ARG A 235 -7.78 14.83 24.77
C ARG A 235 -9.18 14.28 24.61
N ASN A 236 -9.92 14.76 23.61
CA ASN A 236 -11.28 14.36 23.30
C ASN A 236 -11.39 13.56 21.99
N MET A 237 -10.28 13.27 21.35
CA MET A 237 -10.20 12.54 20.09
C MET A 237 -8.87 11.78 19.94
N PRO A 238 -8.80 10.69 19.16
CA PRO A 238 -7.56 10.01 18.82
C PRO A 238 -6.70 10.80 17.82
N TYR A 239 -5.45 10.40 17.64
CA TYR A 239 -4.54 11.01 16.67
C TYR A 239 -4.97 10.80 15.23
N SER A 240 -5.53 9.64 14.92
CA SER A 240 -5.97 9.20 13.59
C SER A 240 -7.10 8.18 13.76
N ASP A 241 -7.63 7.65 12.66
CA ASP A 241 -8.41 6.41 12.65
C ASP A 241 -7.52 5.17 12.85
N HIS A 242 -6.20 5.32 12.65
CA HIS A 242 -5.18 4.33 12.97
C HIS A 242 -4.45 4.67 14.27
N GLU A 243 -3.90 3.62 14.91
CA GLU A 243 -2.94 3.76 16.01
C GLU A 243 -1.52 3.80 15.46
N ALA A 244 -0.67 4.64 16.06
CA ALA A 244 0.73 4.69 15.71
C ALA A 244 1.47 3.44 16.19
N VAL A 245 2.52 3.04 15.48
CA VAL A 245 3.44 1.97 15.90
C VAL A 245 4.83 2.55 16.14
N CYS A 246 5.38 2.31 17.32
CA CYS A 246 6.70 2.76 17.76
C CYS A 246 7.56 1.57 18.09
N ALA A 247 8.69 1.38 17.39
CA ALA A 247 9.64 0.32 17.63
C ALA A 247 10.99 0.87 18.10
N THR A 248 11.56 0.29 19.15
CA THR A 248 12.95 0.50 19.57
C THR A 248 13.76 -0.71 19.13
N LEU A 249 14.61 -0.49 18.13
CA LEU A 249 15.48 -1.51 17.56
C LEU A 249 16.89 -1.36 18.15
N SER A 250 17.48 -2.47 18.60
CA SER A 250 18.86 -2.58 19.02
C SER A 250 19.67 -3.13 17.85
N VAL A 251 20.65 -2.37 17.39
CA VAL A 251 21.51 -2.71 16.26
C VAL A 251 22.90 -2.99 16.79
N GLN A 252 23.43 -4.18 16.53
CA GLN A 252 24.75 -4.61 16.96
C GLN A 252 25.52 -5.20 15.79
N LYS A 253 26.82 -4.87 15.71
CA LYS A 253 27.70 -5.53 14.75
C LYS A 253 27.98 -6.95 15.20
N ASP A 254 27.72 -7.93 14.34
CA ASP A 254 27.90 -9.35 14.61
C ASP A 254 28.51 -10.04 13.40
N GLU A 255 29.78 -10.40 13.49
CA GLU A 255 30.51 -11.04 12.40
C GLU A 255 30.00 -12.46 12.10
N ASN A 256 29.31 -13.11 13.04
CA ASN A 256 28.75 -14.45 12.85
C ASN A 256 27.50 -14.44 11.95
N VAL A 257 26.78 -13.32 11.88
CA VAL A 257 25.59 -13.15 11.02
C VAL A 257 25.91 -13.34 9.53
N VAL A 258 27.13 -13.05 9.11
CA VAL A 258 27.56 -13.26 7.71
C VAL A 258 27.53 -14.74 7.32
N SER A 259 27.81 -15.65 8.25
CA SER A 259 27.75 -17.09 8.01
C SER A 259 26.31 -17.62 8.03
N GLU A 260 25.47 -17.12 8.94
CA GLU A 260 24.05 -17.50 9.02
C GLU A 260 23.25 -16.96 7.83
N GLN A 261 23.50 -15.73 7.39
CA GLN A 261 22.83 -15.17 6.20
C GLN A 261 23.15 -15.93 4.93
N ARG A 262 24.37 -16.46 4.76
CA ARG A 262 24.71 -17.38 3.66
C ARG A 262 23.96 -18.73 3.78
N HIS A 263 23.58 -19.14 5.00
CA HIS A 263 22.80 -20.36 5.22
C HIS A 263 21.28 -20.15 5.09
N VAL A 264 20.75 -18.95 5.38
CA VAL A 264 19.32 -18.59 5.18
C VAL A 264 19.01 -18.33 3.70
N GLU A 265 20.02 -18.02 2.87
CA GLU A 265 19.87 -18.16 1.41
C GLU A 265 19.75 -19.63 0.95
N LYS A 266 19.92 -20.61 1.85
CA LYS A 266 19.50 -22.00 1.63
C LYS A 266 17.98 -22.03 1.70
N THR A 267 17.43 -22.26 0.60
CA THR A 267 16.06 -22.44 0.14
C THR A 267 15.13 -22.86 1.27
N ASP A 268 14.26 -21.94 1.69
CA ASP A 268 13.19 -22.25 2.61
C ASP A 268 12.06 -22.95 1.83
N PRO A 269 11.74 -24.23 2.12
CA PRO A 269 10.62 -24.93 1.47
C PRO A 269 9.30 -24.16 1.62
N GLN A 270 9.11 -23.46 2.75
CA GLN A 270 7.92 -22.66 3.01
C GLN A 270 7.76 -21.52 1.98
N LEU A 271 8.87 -20.93 1.48
CA LEU A 271 8.79 -19.92 0.44
C LEU A 271 8.26 -20.45 -0.88
N VAL A 272 8.61 -21.70 -1.25
CA VAL A 272 8.09 -22.33 -2.46
C VAL A 272 6.58 -22.54 -2.36
N ASP A 273 6.08 -22.96 -1.19
CA ASP A 273 4.64 -23.18 -0.97
C ASP A 273 3.88 -21.84 -1.02
N ILE A 274 4.38 -20.78 -0.36
CA ILE A 274 3.81 -19.43 -0.39
C ILE A 274 3.78 -18.88 -1.82
N LEU A 275 4.85 -19.05 -2.58
CA LEU A 275 4.90 -18.61 -3.97
C LEU A 275 3.91 -19.36 -4.86
N ASN A 276 3.72 -20.67 -4.65
CA ASN A 276 2.73 -21.45 -5.39
C ASN A 276 1.30 -21.01 -5.05
N GLU A 277 1.00 -20.75 -3.76
CA GLU A 277 -0.27 -20.18 -3.30
C GLU A 277 -0.52 -18.83 -3.95
N ALA A 278 0.47 -17.91 -3.92
CA ALA A 278 0.38 -16.59 -4.53
C ALA A 278 0.15 -16.66 -6.05
N ARG A 279 0.83 -17.55 -6.76
CA ARG A 279 0.60 -17.79 -8.19
C ARG A 279 -0.80 -18.28 -8.50
N ALA A 280 -1.36 -19.15 -7.67
CA ALA A 280 -2.72 -19.64 -7.86
C ALA A 280 -3.73 -18.49 -7.76
N GLU A 281 -3.59 -17.61 -6.76
CA GLU A 281 -4.43 -16.42 -6.59
C GLU A 281 -4.25 -15.41 -7.72
N LEU A 282 -3.02 -15.18 -8.19
CA LEU A 282 -2.77 -14.33 -9.36
C LEU A 282 -3.46 -14.86 -10.62
N LYS A 283 -3.47 -16.17 -10.86
CA LYS A 283 -4.18 -16.79 -12.01
C LYS A 283 -5.69 -16.58 -11.93
N ILE A 284 -6.26 -16.65 -10.72
CA ILE A 284 -7.69 -16.32 -10.49
C ILE A 284 -7.93 -14.84 -10.83
N GLY A 285 -7.06 -13.95 -10.37
CA GLY A 285 -7.12 -12.52 -10.69
C GLY A 285 -7.00 -12.23 -12.19
N ILE A 286 -6.05 -12.86 -12.88
CA ILE A 286 -5.88 -12.76 -14.33
C ILE A 286 -7.16 -13.17 -15.07
N HIS A 287 -7.74 -14.32 -14.71
CA HIS A 287 -8.98 -14.77 -15.32
C HIS A 287 -10.16 -13.81 -15.10
N GLY A 288 -10.27 -13.27 -13.88
CA GLY A 288 -11.26 -12.24 -13.55
C GLY A 288 -11.09 -10.97 -14.39
N ALA A 289 -9.87 -10.45 -14.47
CA ALA A 289 -9.54 -9.26 -15.26
C ALA A 289 -9.76 -9.48 -16.77
N GLU A 290 -9.43 -10.66 -17.30
CA GLU A 290 -9.69 -11.02 -18.70
C GLU A 290 -11.19 -11.03 -19.03
N LYS A 291 -12.02 -11.55 -18.13
CA LYS A 291 -13.48 -11.55 -18.31
C LYS A 291 -14.03 -10.12 -18.35
N VAL A 292 -13.59 -9.24 -17.46
CA VAL A 292 -14.00 -7.83 -17.44
C VAL A 292 -13.49 -7.10 -18.67
N ARG A 293 -12.22 -7.31 -19.06
CA ARG A 293 -11.62 -6.78 -20.29
C ARG A 293 -12.46 -7.14 -21.52
N TYR A 294 -12.81 -8.41 -21.67
CA TYR A 294 -13.62 -8.89 -22.79
C TYR A 294 -15.01 -8.25 -22.82
N SER A 295 -15.68 -8.19 -21.67
CA SER A 295 -16.99 -7.53 -21.53
C SER A 295 -16.93 -6.05 -21.87
N SER A 296 -15.94 -5.33 -21.34
CA SER A 296 -15.73 -3.89 -21.62
C SER A 296 -15.42 -3.64 -23.09
N GLY A 297 -14.61 -4.49 -23.72
CA GLY A 297 -14.32 -4.40 -25.15
C GLY A 297 -15.57 -4.55 -26.01
N ARG A 298 -16.44 -5.50 -25.71
CA ARG A 298 -17.72 -5.67 -26.40
C ARG A 298 -18.64 -4.45 -26.22
N MET A 299 -18.72 -3.90 -25.01
CA MET A 299 -19.51 -2.72 -24.72
C MET A 299 -18.97 -1.49 -25.45
N ALA A 300 -17.66 -1.33 -25.54
CA ALA A 300 -17.03 -0.25 -26.30
C ALA A 300 -17.37 -0.35 -27.81
N ILE A 301 -17.26 -1.56 -28.38
CA ILE A 301 -17.62 -1.80 -29.80
C ILE A 301 -19.10 -1.50 -30.04
N LEU A 302 -20.00 -1.98 -29.17
CA LEU A 302 -21.44 -1.72 -29.30
C LEU A 302 -21.75 -0.22 -29.21
N GLY A 303 -21.15 0.49 -28.26
CA GLY A 303 -21.29 1.94 -28.14
C GLY A 303 -20.79 2.67 -29.39
N PHE A 304 -19.67 2.23 -29.96
CA PHE A 304 -19.14 2.80 -31.21
C PHE A 304 -20.07 2.54 -32.42
N ILE A 305 -20.63 1.33 -32.51
CA ILE A 305 -21.61 1.01 -33.58
C ILE A 305 -22.86 1.90 -33.45
N LEU A 306 -23.37 2.09 -32.23
CA LEU A 306 -24.52 2.98 -31.99
C LEU A 306 -24.22 4.42 -32.43
N LEU A 307 -23.02 4.94 -32.08
CA LEU A 307 -22.59 6.26 -32.54
C LEU A 307 -22.51 6.37 -34.05
N LEU A 308 -22.00 5.35 -34.74
CA LEU A 308 -21.98 5.32 -36.21
C LEU A 308 -23.39 5.33 -36.80
N LEU A 309 -24.32 4.55 -36.25
CA LEU A 309 -25.72 4.55 -36.67
C LEU A 309 -26.38 5.91 -36.45
N GLU A 310 -26.10 6.59 -35.35
CA GLU A 310 -26.58 7.94 -35.09
C GLU A 310 -26.05 8.96 -36.12
N VAL A 311 -24.76 8.87 -36.46
CA VAL A 311 -24.17 9.72 -37.52
C VAL A 311 -24.88 9.49 -38.85
N VAL A 312 -25.12 8.21 -39.22
CA VAL A 312 -25.87 7.87 -40.45
C VAL A 312 -27.28 8.45 -40.40
N MET A 313 -28.00 8.28 -39.29
CA MET A 313 -29.35 8.83 -39.08
C MET A 313 -29.37 10.37 -39.11
N ALA A 314 -28.31 11.04 -38.67
CA ALA A 314 -28.18 12.50 -38.75
C ALA A 314 -27.98 13.00 -40.20
N ILE A 315 -27.35 12.20 -41.07
CA ILE A 315 -27.09 12.54 -42.47
C ILE A 315 -28.37 12.39 -43.36
N ILE A 316 -29.24 11.41 -43.05
CA ILE A 316 -30.44 11.13 -43.82
C ILE A 316 -31.30 12.38 -44.03
N PRO A 317 -31.67 13.19 -43.02
CA PRO A 317 -32.46 14.42 -43.21
C PRO A 317 -31.76 15.50 -44.04
N LEU A 318 -30.43 15.49 -44.13
CA LEU A 318 -29.64 16.42 -44.92
C LEU A 318 -29.69 16.07 -46.41
N VAL A 319 -29.92 14.80 -46.74
CA VAL A 319 -29.97 14.30 -48.14
C VAL A 319 -31.40 14.19 -48.67
N THR A 320 -32.37 13.92 -47.77
CA THR A 320 -33.80 13.83 -48.14
C THR A 320 -34.50 15.17 -47.90
N THR A 321 -34.68 15.94 -48.94
CA THR A 321 -35.36 17.25 -48.93
C THR A 321 -36.89 17.10 -48.81
N THR A 322 -37.42 16.71 -47.66
CA THR A 322 -38.85 16.80 -47.33
C THR A 322 -39.04 17.67 -46.09
N PRO A 323 -39.72 18.84 -46.21
CA PRO A 323 -39.79 19.88 -45.17
C PRO A 323 -40.66 19.56 -43.96
N GLU A 324 -41.36 18.42 -43.89
CA GLU A 324 -42.47 18.23 -42.94
C GLU A 324 -42.18 17.33 -41.72
N ASN A 325 -41.05 16.69 -41.63
CA ASN A 325 -40.78 15.85 -40.47
C ASN A 325 -39.81 16.54 -39.49
N SER A 326 -40.38 17.10 -38.43
CA SER A 326 -39.58 17.57 -37.28
C SER A 326 -38.88 16.38 -36.61
N PHE A 327 -37.63 16.12 -37.02
CA PHE A 327 -36.76 15.13 -36.36
C PHE A 327 -36.61 15.51 -34.89
N PRO A 328 -36.80 14.59 -33.92
CA PRO A 328 -36.72 14.88 -32.49
C PRO A 328 -35.26 15.13 -32.06
N LYS A 329 -34.73 16.32 -32.39
CA LYS A 329 -33.35 16.74 -32.26
C LYS A 329 -32.84 16.53 -30.80
N VAL A 330 -33.67 16.88 -29.83
CA VAL A 330 -33.26 16.81 -28.41
C VAL A 330 -33.02 15.36 -27.97
N SER A 331 -33.95 14.45 -28.27
CA SER A 331 -33.83 13.03 -27.94
C SER A 331 -32.62 12.37 -28.63
N PHE A 332 -32.37 12.77 -29.87
CA PHE A 332 -31.24 12.31 -30.65
C PHE A 332 -29.89 12.74 -30.04
N TYR A 333 -29.74 14.02 -29.65
CA TYR A 333 -28.52 14.50 -29.02
C TYR A 333 -28.29 13.85 -27.64
N ILE A 334 -29.36 13.62 -26.85
CA ILE A 334 -29.27 12.94 -25.59
C ILE A 334 -28.79 11.49 -25.79
N LEU A 335 -29.35 10.77 -26.76
CA LEU A 335 -28.94 9.41 -27.06
C LEU A 335 -27.49 9.34 -27.50
N GLY A 336 -27.03 10.25 -28.37
CA GLY A 336 -25.65 10.36 -28.81
C GLY A 336 -24.68 10.64 -27.66
N MET A 337 -25.04 11.55 -26.76
CA MET A 337 -24.23 11.80 -25.57
C MET A 337 -24.12 10.56 -24.67
N VAL A 338 -25.22 9.83 -24.47
CA VAL A 338 -25.22 8.60 -23.65
C VAL A 338 -24.39 7.51 -24.32
N ALA A 339 -24.57 7.28 -25.63
CA ALA A 339 -23.81 6.30 -26.39
C ALA A 339 -22.31 6.62 -26.39
N PHE A 340 -21.95 7.91 -26.55
CA PHE A 340 -20.58 8.37 -26.45
C PHE A 340 -19.99 8.13 -25.05
N ALA A 341 -20.72 8.49 -23.99
CA ALA A 341 -20.27 8.30 -22.61
C ALA A 341 -20.06 6.81 -22.28
N VAL A 342 -20.97 5.93 -22.74
CA VAL A 342 -20.84 4.47 -22.56
C VAL A 342 -19.63 3.93 -23.33
N ALA A 343 -19.45 4.32 -24.60
CA ALA A 343 -18.32 3.88 -25.41
C ALA A 343 -16.98 4.34 -24.81
N LEU A 344 -16.90 5.59 -24.37
CA LEU A 344 -15.71 6.16 -23.74
C LEU A 344 -15.36 5.43 -22.43
N LEU A 345 -16.35 5.29 -21.54
CA LEU A 345 -16.14 4.62 -20.26
C LEU A 345 -15.74 3.14 -20.45
N ALA A 346 -16.43 2.44 -21.34
CA ALA A 346 -16.10 1.05 -21.66
C ALA A 346 -14.71 0.93 -22.30
N GLY A 347 -14.32 1.89 -23.16
CA GLY A 347 -12.98 1.97 -23.73
C GLY A 347 -11.89 2.17 -22.68
N ILE A 348 -12.10 3.08 -21.72
CA ILE A 348 -11.17 3.32 -20.60
C ILE A 348 -11.04 2.05 -19.75
N LEU A 349 -12.14 1.39 -19.41
CA LEU A 349 -12.12 0.12 -18.65
C LEU A 349 -11.39 -1.00 -19.41
N TYR A 350 -11.60 -1.08 -20.73
CA TYR A 350 -10.89 -2.06 -21.57
C TYR A 350 -9.38 -1.85 -21.54
N VAL A 351 -8.92 -0.61 -21.66
CA VAL A 351 -7.48 -0.28 -21.58
C VAL A 351 -6.94 -0.60 -20.19
N PHE A 352 -7.64 -0.19 -19.13
CA PHE A 352 -7.23 -0.47 -17.76
C PHE A 352 -7.06 -1.97 -17.51
N HIS A 353 -8.09 -2.78 -17.82
CA HIS A 353 -8.03 -4.22 -17.60
C HIS A 353 -7.04 -4.93 -18.54
N THR A 354 -6.69 -4.32 -19.68
CA THR A 354 -5.61 -4.83 -20.53
C THR A 354 -4.25 -4.65 -19.87
N ILE A 355 -4.02 -3.50 -19.21
CA ILE A 355 -2.81 -3.24 -18.45
C ILE A 355 -2.77 -4.17 -17.22
N GLU A 356 -3.87 -4.28 -16.49
CA GLU A 356 -4.01 -5.15 -15.33
C GLU A 356 -3.62 -6.60 -15.64
N VAL A 357 -4.20 -7.18 -16.69
CA VAL A 357 -3.88 -8.56 -17.13
C VAL A 357 -2.39 -8.70 -17.39
N LYS A 358 -1.78 -7.75 -18.12
CA LYS A 358 -0.34 -7.82 -18.45
C LYS A 358 0.54 -7.72 -17.22
N MET A 359 0.20 -6.85 -16.26
CA MET A 359 0.99 -6.71 -15.04
C MET A 359 0.88 -7.96 -14.15
N LEU A 360 -0.33 -8.51 -13.99
CA LEU A 360 -0.54 -9.75 -13.23
C LEU A 360 0.16 -10.95 -13.89
N GLN A 361 0.11 -11.08 -15.23
CA GLN A 361 0.84 -12.11 -15.96
C GLN A 361 2.35 -11.98 -15.78
N GLY A 362 2.90 -10.76 -15.91
CA GLY A 362 4.32 -10.52 -15.69
C GLY A 362 4.77 -10.88 -14.27
N THR A 363 3.94 -10.61 -13.27
CA THR A 363 4.22 -11.00 -11.88
C THR A 363 4.16 -12.52 -11.70
N GLU A 364 3.18 -13.19 -12.30
CA GLU A 364 3.06 -14.66 -12.28
C GLU A 364 4.29 -15.32 -12.91
N ASP A 365 4.74 -14.83 -14.07
CA ASP A 365 5.94 -15.31 -14.75
C ASP A 365 7.21 -15.14 -13.87
N GLN A 366 7.35 -13.98 -13.21
CA GLN A 366 8.48 -13.72 -12.30
C GLN A 366 8.48 -14.67 -11.10
N MET A 367 7.31 -14.91 -10.48
CA MET A 367 7.18 -15.89 -9.39
C MET A 367 7.47 -17.31 -9.87
N SER A 368 7.03 -17.68 -11.09
CA SER A 368 7.33 -18.96 -11.70
C SER A 368 8.83 -19.19 -11.84
N ASN A 369 9.55 -18.18 -12.37
CA ASN A 369 11.00 -18.24 -12.51
C ASN A 369 11.69 -18.35 -11.14
N ALA A 370 11.18 -17.62 -10.13
CA ALA A 370 11.71 -17.68 -8.77
C ALA A 370 11.52 -19.09 -8.16
N ILE A 371 10.37 -19.72 -8.34
CA ILE A 371 10.10 -21.10 -7.88
C ILE A 371 11.06 -22.07 -8.54
N GLN A 372 11.22 -21.99 -9.87
CA GLN A 372 12.12 -22.87 -10.58
C GLN A 372 13.56 -22.74 -10.05
N ALA A 373 14.06 -21.52 -9.90
CA ALA A 373 15.39 -21.28 -9.37
C ALA A 373 15.57 -21.78 -7.92
N LEU A 374 14.50 -21.73 -7.10
CA LEU A 374 14.52 -22.26 -5.74
C LEU A 374 14.53 -23.79 -5.75
N GLN A 375 13.71 -24.43 -6.58
CA GLN A 375 13.66 -25.90 -6.72
C GLN A 375 14.97 -26.49 -7.22
N GLU A 376 15.63 -25.85 -8.18
CA GLU A 376 16.96 -26.27 -8.66
C GLU A 376 18.01 -26.24 -7.54
N ARG A 377 17.93 -25.23 -6.62
CA ARG A 377 18.81 -25.16 -5.45
C ARG A 377 18.48 -26.17 -4.34
N LEU A 378 17.23 -26.63 -4.23
CA LEU A 378 16.79 -27.66 -3.28
C LEU A 378 17.16 -29.07 -3.73
N GLY A 379 17.27 -29.28 -5.06
CA GLY A 379 17.61 -30.57 -5.66
C GLY A 379 19.12 -30.86 -5.69
N HIS A 380 19.93 -29.88 -5.33
CA HIS A 380 21.40 -29.98 -5.17
C HIS A 380 21.79 -29.83 -3.69
#